data_4b4319bb0621e9b39256c35f41a81596
#
_entry.id   4b4319bb0621e9b39256c35f41a81596
#
_cell.length_a   1.000
_cell.length_b   1.000
_cell.length_c   1.000
_cell.angle_alpha   90.00
_cell.angle_beta   90.00
_cell.angle_gamma   90.00
#
_symmetry.space_group_name_H-M   'P 1'
#
loop_
_entity.id
_entity.type
_entity.pdbx_description
1 polymer ?
#
loop_
_entity_poly.entity_id
_entity_poly.type
_entity_poly.pdbx_seq_one_letter_code
_entity_poly.pdbx_strand_id
1 'polypeptide(L)'
;MPLCSTQMKVKSSMHNLIALILIVLATISPQSANADSSFADRLVHAAMERTQHQVTYDGSYHSIPYPGGDVPAHIGVCTDVIVRAYRALGHDLQVLVHQDMKKHFTLYPQIWGLKKPDRNIDHRRVPNLRRFFERHGKTLPISKNPQDYQPGDLVTWVVNRKLPHIGIVVKARSRDKKRPLIVHNIGAGPVAEDMLFDFPITGHYRFFPK
;
A
#
# COMPACT_ATOMS: atom_id res chain seq x y z
N MET A 1 -92.63 61.80 -1.89
CA MET A 1 -92.13 60.85 -0.91
C MET A 1 -90.85 60.22 -1.44
N PRO A 2 -89.71 60.62 -0.96
CA PRO A 2 -88.45 59.97 -1.36
C PRO A 2 -87.88 59.19 -0.22
N LEU A 3 -87.38 58.02 -0.57
CA LEU A 3 -86.63 57.11 0.30
C LEU A 3 -85.13 57.41 0.24
N CYS A 4 -84.64 57.65 1.43
CA CYS A 4 -83.23 57.90 1.74
C CYS A 4 -82.47 56.53 1.63
N SER A 5 -81.44 56.54 0.86
CA SER A 5 -80.51 55.38 0.78
C SER A 5 -79.09 55.81 1.20
N THR A 6 -78.69 55.41 2.38
CA THR A 6 -77.42 55.70 3.01
C THR A 6 -76.39 54.73 2.43
N GLN A 7 -75.42 55.18 1.68
CA GLN A 7 -74.27 54.44 1.21
C GLN A 7 -73.13 54.45 2.25
N MET A 8 -72.84 53.29 2.79
CA MET A 8 -71.68 53.06 3.68
C MET A 8 -70.43 52.81 2.85
N LYS A 9 -69.50 53.74 2.91
CA LYS A 9 -68.14 53.56 2.28
C LYS A 9 -67.33 52.61 3.13
N VAL A 10 -67.05 51.45 2.61
CA VAL A 10 -66.03 50.51 3.14
C VAL A 10 -64.68 50.92 2.60
N LYS A 11 -63.81 51.39 3.49
CA LYS A 11 -62.38 51.60 3.18
C LYS A 11 -61.71 50.28 3.19
N SER A 12 -61.31 49.81 1.98
CA SER A 12 -60.42 48.67 1.82
C SER A 12 -58.97 49.12 2.05
N SER A 13 -58.38 48.72 3.14
CA SER A 13 -56.94 48.87 3.42
C SER A 13 -56.20 47.69 2.79
N MET A 14 -55.62 47.92 1.64
CA MET A 14 -54.70 46.96 1.02
C MET A 14 -53.34 47.05 1.69
N HIS A 15 -53.03 46.10 2.58
CA HIS A 15 -51.68 45.91 3.10
C HIS A 15 -50.91 45.09 2.08
N ASN A 16 -49.94 45.73 1.43
CA ASN A 16 -48.96 45.09 0.59
C ASN A 16 -48.05 44.21 1.47
N LEU A 17 -48.30 42.92 1.49
CA LEU A 17 -47.41 41.92 2.07
C LEU A 17 -46.32 41.60 1.03
N ILE A 18 -45.17 42.32 1.09
CA ILE A 18 -43.99 41.97 0.33
C ILE A 18 -43.37 40.74 1.02
N ALA A 19 -43.65 39.57 0.48
CA ALA A 19 -42.96 38.36 0.90
C ALA A 19 -41.53 38.40 0.37
N LEU A 20 -40.58 38.68 1.29
CA LEU A 20 -39.14 38.57 1.01
C LEU A 20 -38.74 37.11 0.95
N ILE A 21 -38.66 36.52 -0.25
CA ILE A 21 -38.13 35.18 -0.46
C ILE A 21 -36.60 35.27 -0.37
N LEU A 22 -36.05 34.95 0.81
CA LEU A 22 -34.64 34.71 1.00
C LEU A 22 -34.27 33.41 0.34
N ILE A 23 -33.74 33.46 -0.91
CA ILE A 23 -33.10 32.35 -1.57
C ILE A 23 -31.75 32.12 -0.88
N VAL A 24 -31.69 31.21 0.07
CA VAL A 24 -30.44 30.70 0.62
C VAL A 24 -29.78 29.83 -0.48
N LEU A 25 -28.92 30.43 -1.27
CA LEU A 25 -27.99 29.72 -2.10
C LEU A 25 -27.01 28.95 -1.21
N ALA A 26 -27.34 27.70 -0.89
CA ALA A 26 -26.39 26.78 -0.30
C ALA A 26 -25.27 26.57 -1.31
N THR A 27 -24.16 27.27 -1.13
CA THR A 27 -22.91 26.98 -1.84
C THR A 27 -22.45 25.62 -1.40
N ILE A 28 -22.79 24.58 -2.18
CA ILE A 28 -22.17 23.27 -2.05
C ILE A 28 -20.74 23.45 -2.51
N SER A 29 -19.85 23.77 -1.55
CA SER A 29 -18.42 23.65 -1.79
C SER A 29 -18.15 22.20 -2.18
N PRO A 30 -17.47 21.92 -3.30
CA PRO A 30 -16.99 20.59 -3.58
C PRO A 30 -16.00 20.25 -2.47
N GLN A 31 -16.46 19.49 -1.49
CA GLN A 31 -15.63 18.89 -0.49
C GLN A 31 -14.72 17.94 -1.29
N SER A 32 -13.47 18.37 -1.53
CA SER A 32 -12.44 17.50 -2.06
C SER A 32 -12.40 16.30 -1.14
N ALA A 33 -13.01 15.21 -1.57
CA ALA A 33 -12.83 13.91 -0.99
C ALA A 33 -11.36 13.55 -1.23
N ASN A 34 -10.45 14.04 -0.37
CA ASN A 34 -9.26 13.30 -0.03
C ASN A 34 -9.78 12.02 0.62
N ALA A 35 -10.19 11.08 -0.22
CA ALA A 35 -10.42 9.72 0.21
C ALA A 35 -9.11 9.31 0.88
N ASP A 36 -9.16 9.11 2.20
CA ASP A 36 -8.02 8.66 3.00
C ASP A 36 -7.57 7.34 2.36
N SER A 37 -6.51 7.39 1.54
CA SER A 37 -6.11 6.26 0.72
C SER A 37 -5.71 5.14 1.65
N SER A 38 -6.27 3.94 1.46
CA SER A 38 -5.99 2.79 2.31
C SER A 38 -4.47 2.54 2.38
N PHE A 39 -4.00 1.87 3.44
CA PHE A 39 -2.58 1.48 3.53
C PHE A 39 -2.15 0.71 2.27
N ALA A 40 -3.01 -0.18 1.77
CA ALA A 40 -2.74 -0.93 0.54
C ALA A 40 -2.52 0.00 -0.67
N ASP A 41 -3.34 1.03 -0.82
CA ASP A 41 -3.21 1.99 -1.92
C ASP A 41 -1.91 2.78 -1.85
N ARG A 42 -1.54 3.23 -0.65
CA ARG A 42 -0.27 3.93 -0.43
C ARG A 42 0.93 3.02 -0.67
N LEU A 43 0.86 1.75 -0.23
CA LEU A 43 1.93 0.77 -0.46
C LEU A 43 2.10 0.45 -1.94
N VAL A 44 1.00 0.27 -2.67
CA VAL A 44 1.03 0.09 -4.13
C VAL A 44 1.65 1.30 -4.82
N HIS A 45 1.26 2.53 -4.43
CA HIS A 45 1.86 3.74 -4.98
C HIS A 45 3.36 3.80 -4.72
N ALA A 46 3.79 3.56 -3.47
CA ALA A 46 5.21 3.55 -3.11
C ALA A 46 6.00 2.45 -3.84
N ALA A 47 5.39 1.28 -4.08
CA ALA A 47 6.01 0.22 -4.87
C ALA A 47 6.15 0.61 -6.33
N MET A 48 5.11 1.18 -6.95
CA MET A 48 5.14 1.66 -8.33
C MET A 48 6.16 2.78 -8.53
N GLU A 49 6.30 3.67 -7.56
CA GLU A 49 7.32 4.73 -7.59
C GLU A 49 8.74 4.14 -7.68
N ARG A 50 9.00 2.97 -7.06
CA ARG A 50 10.31 2.29 -7.16
C ARG A 50 10.68 1.93 -8.60
N THR A 51 9.71 1.69 -9.47
CA THR A 51 9.96 1.36 -10.88
C THR A 51 10.54 2.53 -11.70
N GLN A 52 10.52 3.74 -11.14
CA GLN A 52 11.11 4.92 -11.77
C GLN A 52 12.61 5.08 -11.47
N HIS A 53 13.18 4.23 -10.62
CA HIS A 53 14.58 4.30 -10.20
C HIS A 53 15.43 3.28 -10.94
N GLN A 54 16.56 3.72 -11.46
CA GLN A 54 17.59 2.83 -11.98
C GLN A 54 18.35 2.20 -10.82
N VAL A 55 18.24 0.89 -10.67
CA VAL A 55 18.87 0.14 -9.58
C VAL A 55 19.61 -1.07 -10.16
N THR A 56 20.91 -1.13 -9.95
CA THR A 56 21.72 -2.31 -10.25
C THR A 56 21.43 -3.40 -9.22
N TYR A 57 21.23 -4.64 -9.67
CA TYR A 57 21.02 -5.76 -8.76
C TYR A 57 22.31 -6.12 -8.03
N ASP A 58 22.36 -5.87 -6.72
CA ASP A 58 23.52 -6.16 -5.88
C ASP A 58 23.08 -6.70 -4.52
N GLY A 59 23.38 -7.98 -4.29
CA GLY A 59 23.11 -8.70 -3.03
C GLY A 59 24.29 -8.73 -2.07
N SER A 60 25.37 -7.99 -2.32
CA SER A 60 26.53 -7.96 -1.44
C SER A 60 26.18 -7.43 -0.05
N TYR A 61 27.01 -7.80 0.92
CA TYR A 61 26.86 -7.36 2.29
C TYR A 61 27.36 -5.90 2.45
N HIS A 62 26.50 -5.07 3.04
CA HIS A 62 26.82 -3.69 3.38
C HIS A 62 26.64 -3.45 4.88
N SER A 63 27.61 -2.79 5.51
CA SER A 63 27.40 -2.22 6.83
C SER A 63 26.60 -0.93 6.67
N ILE A 64 25.42 -0.89 7.26
CA ILE A 64 24.47 0.23 7.13
C ILE A 64 24.09 0.79 8.50
N PRO A 65 23.70 2.06 8.61
CA PRO A 65 23.19 2.64 9.86
C PRO A 65 22.01 1.84 10.45
N TYR A 66 21.75 2.06 11.72
CA TYR A 66 20.56 1.54 12.41
C TYR A 66 20.10 2.54 13.46
N PRO A 67 18.82 2.93 13.51
CA PRO A 67 17.73 2.60 12.58
C PRO A 67 17.88 3.33 11.22
N GLY A 68 17.01 2.98 10.26
CA GLY A 68 16.85 3.70 9.00
C GLY A 68 17.95 3.46 7.97
N GLY A 69 18.81 2.43 8.20
CA GLY A 69 19.89 2.12 7.25
C GLY A 69 19.38 1.56 5.94
N ASP A 70 20.03 1.97 4.85
CA ASP A 70 19.80 1.46 3.50
C ASP A 70 21.11 1.26 2.77
N VAL A 71 21.11 0.41 1.77
CA VAL A 71 22.20 0.32 0.81
C VAL A 71 22.16 1.54 -0.12
N PRO A 72 23.28 1.88 -0.82
CA PRO A 72 23.26 2.98 -1.77
C PRO A 72 22.06 2.95 -2.71
N ALA A 73 21.47 4.11 -3.00
CA ALA A 73 20.19 4.21 -3.72
C ALA A 73 20.20 3.54 -5.11
N HIS A 74 21.36 3.49 -5.76
CA HIS A 74 21.56 2.94 -7.10
C HIS A 74 21.77 1.42 -7.12
N ILE A 75 21.77 0.76 -5.96
CA ILE A 75 21.84 -0.71 -5.85
C ILE A 75 20.69 -1.27 -5.02
N GLY A 76 20.44 -2.56 -5.15
CA GLY A 76 19.44 -3.27 -4.35
C GLY A 76 19.02 -4.59 -4.95
N VAL A 77 18.27 -5.36 -4.17
CA VAL A 77 17.69 -6.65 -4.56
C VAL A 77 16.15 -6.62 -4.40
N CYS A 78 15.49 -7.75 -4.58
CA CYS A 78 14.03 -7.84 -4.46
C CYS A 78 13.49 -7.34 -3.12
N THR A 79 14.18 -7.64 -2.02
CA THR A 79 13.76 -7.21 -0.67
C THR A 79 13.90 -5.69 -0.46
N ASP A 80 14.84 -5.03 -1.14
CA ASP A 80 15.01 -3.58 -1.02
C ASP A 80 13.83 -2.82 -1.65
N VAL A 81 13.15 -3.40 -2.65
CA VAL A 81 11.88 -2.86 -3.16
C VAL A 81 10.83 -2.83 -2.05
N ILE A 82 10.70 -3.93 -1.30
CA ILE A 82 9.74 -4.05 -0.19
C ILE A 82 10.12 -3.08 0.94
N VAL A 83 11.38 -3.12 1.38
CA VAL A 83 11.89 -2.28 2.48
C VAL A 83 11.67 -0.80 2.19
N ARG A 84 12.02 -0.35 1.00
CA ARG A 84 11.89 1.05 0.58
C ARG A 84 10.43 1.47 0.42
N ALA A 85 9.55 0.59 -0.09
CA ALA A 85 8.12 0.87 -0.19
C ALA A 85 7.47 1.03 1.20
N TYR A 86 7.78 0.16 2.16
CA TYR A 86 7.29 0.31 3.53
C TYR A 86 7.87 1.54 4.23
N ARG A 87 9.15 1.83 4.01
CA ARG A 87 9.81 3.01 4.59
C ARG A 87 9.19 4.32 4.11
N ALA A 88 8.77 4.40 2.84
CA ALA A 88 8.04 5.55 2.31
C ALA A 88 6.72 5.83 3.04
N LEU A 89 6.16 4.79 3.71
CA LEU A 89 4.96 4.88 4.54
C LEU A 89 5.28 5.05 6.05
N GLY A 90 6.55 5.27 6.42
CA GLY A 90 6.97 5.44 7.81
C GLY A 90 7.26 4.15 8.57
N HIS A 91 7.29 2.99 7.89
CA HIS A 91 7.53 1.69 8.52
C HIS A 91 8.89 1.13 8.14
N ASP A 92 9.84 1.17 9.08
CA ASP A 92 11.20 0.65 8.86
C ASP A 92 11.28 -0.85 9.12
N LEU A 93 11.27 -1.64 8.05
CA LEU A 93 11.39 -3.11 8.15
C LEU A 93 12.76 -3.55 8.71
N GLN A 94 13.83 -2.74 8.59
CA GLN A 94 15.09 -3.04 9.27
C GLN A 94 14.89 -3.11 10.78
N VAL A 95 14.19 -2.12 11.33
CA VAL A 95 13.91 -2.05 12.77
C VAL A 95 12.95 -3.15 13.21
N LEU A 96 11.83 -3.29 12.49
CA LEU A 96 10.78 -4.23 12.86
C LEU A 96 11.28 -5.69 12.86
N VAL A 97 11.97 -6.10 11.79
CA VAL A 97 12.55 -7.45 11.68
C VAL A 97 13.64 -7.67 12.74
N HIS A 98 14.56 -6.69 12.90
CA HIS A 98 15.65 -6.84 13.88
C HIS A 98 15.12 -6.96 15.31
N GLN A 99 14.13 -6.16 15.69
CA GLN A 99 13.54 -6.21 17.03
C GLN A 99 12.81 -7.53 17.31
N ASP A 100 12.07 -8.05 16.33
CA ASP A 100 11.41 -9.35 16.48
C ASP A 100 12.44 -10.48 16.55
N MET A 101 13.45 -10.46 15.68
CA MET A 101 14.53 -11.45 15.70
C MET A 101 15.34 -11.42 17.02
N LYS A 102 15.58 -10.25 17.61
CA LYS A 102 16.23 -10.17 18.93
C LYS A 102 15.47 -10.94 20.01
N LYS A 103 14.15 -10.91 19.97
CA LYS A 103 13.29 -11.59 20.96
C LYS A 103 13.06 -13.07 20.62
N HIS A 104 13.12 -13.43 19.34
CA HIS A 104 12.63 -14.70 18.83
C HIS A 104 13.56 -15.33 17.79
N PHE A 105 14.88 -15.19 17.97
CA PHE A 105 15.89 -15.58 16.99
C PHE A 105 15.74 -17.03 16.49
N THR A 106 15.48 -17.96 17.41
CA THR A 106 15.32 -19.39 17.10
C THR A 106 14.09 -19.71 16.23
N LEU A 107 13.12 -18.79 16.15
CA LEU A 107 11.95 -18.96 15.28
C LEU A 107 12.24 -18.57 13.82
N TYR A 108 13.36 -17.92 13.55
CA TYR A 108 13.79 -17.53 12.21
C TYR A 108 14.68 -18.60 11.58
N PRO A 109 14.78 -18.63 10.23
CA PRO A 109 15.65 -19.59 9.56
C PRO A 109 17.11 -19.50 9.99
N GLN A 110 17.70 -20.62 10.41
CA GLN A 110 19.08 -20.72 10.91
C GLN A 110 20.08 -21.12 9.82
N ILE A 111 19.77 -20.81 8.54
CA ILE A 111 20.51 -21.31 7.36
C ILE A 111 21.82 -20.55 7.08
N TRP A 112 22.10 -19.47 7.80
CA TRP A 112 23.34 -18.68 7.62
C TRP A 112 24.37 -18.91 8.72
N GLY A 113 24.10 -19.84 9.67
CA GLY A 113 25.02 -20.16 10.76
C GLY A 113 25.23 -19.03 11.78
N LEU A 114 24.38 -18.01 11.78
CA LEU A 114 24.47 -16.91 12.73
C LEU A 114 23.97 -17.33 14.11
N LYS A 115 24.59 -16.79 15.16
CA LYS A 115 24.17 -16.99 16.55
C LYS A 115 23.34 -15.84 17.12
N LYS A 116 23.21 -14.76 16.38
CA LYS A 116 22.46 -13.54 16.75
C LYS A 116 21.98 -12.81 15.49
N PRO A 117 20.96 -11.95 15.61
CA PRO A 117 20.49 -11.15 14.50
C PRO A 117 21.58 -10.21 13.96
N ASP A 118 21.56 -9.99 12.66
CA ASP A 118 22.40 -9.04 11.95
C ASP A 118 21.54 -7.93 11.34
N ARG A 119 21.57 -6.75 11.96
CA ARG A 119 20.79 -5.57 11.55
C ARG A 119 21.10 -5.06 10.14
N ASN A 120 22.25 -5.43 9.58
CA ASN A 120 22.65 -4.99 8.25
C ASN A 120 21.95 -5.74 7.12
N ILE A 121 21.57 -7.02 7.36
CA ILE A 121 21.14 -7.89 6.25
C ILE A 121 19.86 -8.69 6.53
N ASP A 122 19.45 -8.87 7.78
CA ASP A 122 18.33 -9.78 8.10
C ASP A 122 17.02 -9.37 7.42
N HIS A 123 16.71 -8.07 7.35
CA HIS A 123 15.56 -7.53 6.64
C HIS A 123 15.68 -7.58 5.11
N ARG A 124 16.88 -7.87 4.59
CA ARG A 124 17.15 -8.06 3.16
C ARG A 124 17.14 -9.54 2.74
N ARG A 125 16.74 -10.44 3.63
CA ARG A 125 16.66 -11.88 3.38
C ARG A 125 15.20 -12.32 3.26
N VAL A 126 14.79 -12.81 2.08
CA VAL A 126 13.41 -13.26 1.83
C VAL A 126 12.93 -14.28 2.87
N PRO A 127 13.70 -15.30 3.28
CA PRO A 127 13.24 -16.25 4.31
C PRO A 127 12.94 -15.58 5.66
N ASN A 128 13.69 -14.55 6.04
CA ASN A 128 13.43 -13.78 7.26
C ASN A 128 12.18 -12.91 7.13
N LEU A 129 12.01 -12.22 6.00
CA LEU A 129 10.79 -11.44 5.74
C LEU A 129 9.53 -12.33 5.74
N ARG A 130 9.59 -13.52 5.12
CA ARG A 130 8.50 -14.49 5.19
C ARG A 130 8.13 -14.79 6.63
N ARG A 131 9.12 -15.15 7.45
CA ARG A 131 8.89 -15.47 8.85
C ARG A 131 8.33 -14.29 9.63
N PHE A 132 8.83 -13.09 9.37
CA PHE A 132 8.30 -11.86 9.96
C PHE A 132 6.82 -11.63 9.58
N PHE A 133 6.46 -11.77 8.30
CA PHE A 133 5.08 -11.59 7.85
C PHE A 133 4.13 -12.69 8.34
N GLU A 134 4.60 -13.92 8.52
CA GLU A 134 3.85 -15.01 9.18
C GLU A 134 3.51 -14.66 10.64
N ARG A 135 4.40 -13.97 11.33
CA ARG A 135 4.25 -13.65 12.75
C ARG A 135 3.44 -12.37 13.00
N HIS A 136 3.53 -11.39 12.12
CA HIS A 136 2.98 -10.05 12.33
C HIS A 136 1.93 -9.63 11.32
N GLY A 137 1.82 -10.34 10.23
CA GLY A 137 0.84 -10.13 9.18
C GLY A 137 -0.23 -11.22 9.14
N LYS A 138 -0.91 -11.28 8.02
CA LYS A 138 -1.87 -12.31 7.69
C LYS A 138 -1.27 -13.23 6.64
N THR A 139 -1.11 -14.51 6.94
CA THR A 139 -0.80 -15.53 5.94
C THR A 139 -2.07 -15.87 5.18
N LEU A 140 -2.00 -15.82 3.86
CA LEU A 140 -3.12 -16.07 2.95
C LEU A 140 -2.89 -17.39 2.20
N PRO A 141 -3.96 -18.03 1.73
CA PRO A 141 -3.84 -19.24 0.92
C PRO A 141 -3.05 -18.98 -0.36
N ILE A 142 -2.22 -19.94 -0.75
CA ILE A 142 -1.63 -19.98 -2.08
C ILE A 142 -2.65 -20.64 -3.01
N SER A 143 -3.07 -19.92 -4.03
CA SER A 143 -4.06 -20.40 -4.99
C SER A 143 -3.60 -20.17 -6.43
N LYS A 144 -4.30 -20.79 -7.40
CA LYS A 144 -4.10 -20.55 -8.83
C LYS A 144 -5.08 -19.48 -9.37
N ASN A 145 -5.99 -18.99 -8.53
CA ASN A 145 -6.92 -17.94 -8.91
C ASN A 145 -6.29 -16.55 -8.71
N PRO A 146 -6.04 -15.76 -9.77
CA PRO A 146 -5.42 -14.45 -9.64
C PRO A 146 -6.24 -13.44 -8.84
N GLN A 147 -7.54 -13.68 -8.66
CA GLN A 147 -8.43 -12.80 -7.87
C GLN A 147 -8.15 -12.87 -6.36
N ASP A 148 -7.47 -13.91 -5.89
CA ASP A 148 -7.13 -14.08 -4.48
C ASP A 148 -5.95 -13.16 -4.07
N TYR A 149 -5.20 -12.64 -5.05
CA TYR A 149 -4.04 -11.76 -4.85
C TYR A 149 -4.46 -10.31 -5.01
N GLN A 150 -4.60 -9.62 -3.88
CA GLN A 150 -5.10 -8.24 -3.84
C GLN A 150 -3.95 -7.22 -3.86
N PRO A 151 -4.17 -6.00 -4.39
CA PRO A 151 -3.19 -4.94 -4.34
C PRO A 151 -2.67 -4.70 -2.91
N GLY A 152 -1.36 -4.60 -2.75
CA GLY A 152 -0.66 -4.49 -1.47
C GLY A 152 -0.29 -5.82 -0.82
N ASP A 153 -0.71 -6.96 -1.37
CA ASP A 153 -0.24 -8.26 -0.91
C ASP A 153 1.23 -8.49 -1.28
N LEU A 154 1.90 -9.25 -0.43
CA LEU A 154 3.29 -9.67 -0.60
C LEU A 154 3.29 -11.13 -1.04
N VAL A 155 3.96 -11.41 -2.13
CA VAL A 155 4.08 -12.78 -2.63
C VAL A 155 5.54 -13.17 -2.68
N THR A 156 5.84 -14.43 -2.36
CA THR A 156 7.19 -14.98 -2.43
C THR A 156 7.23 -16.19 -3.33
N TRP A 157 8.36 -16.38 -4.01
CA TRP A 157 8.60 -17.47 -4.95
C TRP A 157 9.95 -18.14 -4.71
N VAL A 158 10.16 -19.27 -5.37
CA VAL A 158 11.48 -19.82 -5.66
C VAL A 158 11.74 -19.71 -7.15
N VAL A 159 12.68 -18.82 -7.51
CA VAL A 159 13.10 -18.61 -8.89
C VAL A 159 14.23 -19.59 -9.24
N ASN A 160 14.20 -20.15 -10.45
CA ASN A 160 15.21 -21.10 -10.94
C ASN A 160 15.51 -22.25 -9.95
N ARG A 161 14.49 -22.71 -9.21
CA ARG A 161 14.54 -23.80 -8.21
C ARG A 161 15.45 -23.53 -7.01
N LYS A 162 16.03 -22.33 -6.86
CA LYS A 162 17.06 -22.06 -5.83
C LYS A 162 16.89 -20.72 -5.12
N LEU A 163 16.48 -19.68 -5.83
CA LEU A 163 16.57 -18.31 -5.35
C LEU A 163 15.24 -17.85 -4.73
N PRO A 164 15.19 -17.60 -3.42
CA PRO A 164 14.02 -16.98 -2.81
C PRO A 164 13.82 -15.57 -3.39
N HIS A 165 12.59 -15.27 -3.75
CA HIS A 165 12.19 -13.98 -4.34
C HIS A 165 10.93 -13.44 -3.70
N ILE A 166 10.74 -12.12 -3.74
CA ILE A 166 9.58 -11.42 -3.18
C ILE A 166 9.18 -10.25 -4.05
N GLY A 167 7.86 -9.95 -4.08
CA GLY A 167 7.29 -8.80 -4.77
C GLY A 167 5.99 -8.34 -4.13
N ILE A 168 5.49 -7.19 -4.60
CA ILE A 168 4.24 -6.56 -4.17
C ILE A 168 3.23 -6.64 -5.31
N VAL A 169 2.03 -7.14 -5.01
CA VAL A 169 0.89 -7.14 -5.93
C VAL A 169 0.41 -5.69 -6.12
N VAL A 170 0.23 -5.27 -7.39
CA VAL A 170 -0.24 -3.92 -7.70
C VAL A 170 -1.56 -3.91 -8.47
N LYS A 171 -2.20 -2.73 -8.59
CA LYS A 171 -3.49 -2.58 -9.28
C LYS A 171 -3.39 -2.76 -10.80
N ALA A 172 -2.21 -2.49 -11.36
CA ALA A 172 -1.95 -2.68 -12.79
C ALA A 172 -2.17 -4.15 -13.17
N ARG A 173 -2.66 -4.37 -14.39
CA ARG A 173 -3.03 -5.71 -14.88
C ARG A 173 -2.16 -6.12 -16.05
N SER A 174 -2.01 -7.44 -16.20
CA SER A 174 -1.46 -8.08 -17.40
C SER A 174 -2.16 -7.58 -18.68
N ARG A 175 -1.51 -7.77 -19.83
CA ARG A 175 -2.05 -7.34 -21.13
C ARG A 175 -3.44 -7.91 -21.41
N ASP A 176 -3.71 -9.14 -20.99
CA ASP A 176 -5.02 -9.81 -21.11
C ASP A 176 -5.99 -9.46 -19.96
N LYS A 177 -5.59 -8.56 -19.04
CA LYS A 177 -6.33 -8.08 -17.86
C LYS A 177 -6.72 -9.18 -16.86
N LYS A 178 -6.18 -10.39 -16.96
CA LYS A 178 -6.55 -11.52 -16.10
C LYS A 178 -5.80 -11.55 -14.78
N ARG A 179 -4.53 -11.09 -14.75
CA ARG A 179 -3.66 -11.15 -13.58
C ARG A 179 -3.24 -9.76 -13.10
N PRO A 180 -3.05 -9.54 -11.80
CA PRO A 180 -2.36 -8.37 -11.32
C PRO A 180 -0.88 -8.42 -11.70
N LEU A 181 -0.27 -7.26 -11.93
CA LEU A 181 1.18 -7.16 -12.05
C LEU A 181 1.83 -7.21 -10.67
N ILE A 182 3.10 -7.58 -10.67
CA ILE A 182 3.95 -7.62 -9.49
C ILE A 182 5.06 -6.59 -9.64
N VAL A 183 5.25 -5.75 -8.64
CA VAL A 183 6.46 -4.93 -8.55
C VAL A 183 7.53 -5.70 -7.80
N HIS A 184 8.67 -5.90 -8.44
CA HIS A 184 9.80 -6.64 -7.91
C HIS A 184 11.11 -6.22 -8.57
N ASN A 185 12.24 -6.80 -8.16
CA ASN A 185 13.54 -6.69 -8.83
C ASN A 185 14.19 -8.08 -8.88
N ILE A 186 14.32 -8.65 -10.07
CA ILE A 186 14.93 -9.97 -10.31
C ILE A 186 16.27 -9.87 -11.09
N GLY A 187 16.78 -8.64 -11.29
CA GLY A 187 18.04 -8.40 -11.98
C GLY A 187 18.06 -7.16 -12.88
N ALA A 188 16.95 -6.82 -13.50
CA ALA A 188 16.84 -5.67 -14.42
C ALA A 188 16.51 -4.32 -13.73
N GLY A 189 16.53 -4.28 -12.40
CA GLY A 189 16.02 -3.16 -11.61
C GLY A 189 14.55 -3.39 -11.21
N PRO A 190 13.95 -2.46 -10.45
CA PRO A 190 12.55 -2.55 -10.06
C PRO A 190 11.63 -2.36 -11.27
N VAL A 191 10.76 -3.33 -11.50
CA VAL A 191 9.81 -3.34 -12.62
C VAL A 191 8.43 -3.84 -12.16
N ALA A 192 7.38 -3.52 -12.91
CA ALA A 192 6.05 -4.08 -12.75
C ALA A 192 5.80 -5.10 -13.88
N GLU A 193 5.73 -6.38 -13.54
CA GLU A 193 5.66 -7.48 -14.52
C GLU A 193 4.51 -8.45 -14.24
N ASP A 194 4.05 -9.13 -15.30
CA ASP A 194 3.08 -10.21 -15.24
C ASP A 194 3.78 -11.55 -14.92
N MET A 195 4.26 -11.66 -13.66
CA MET A 195 5.04 -12.83 -13.24
C MET A 195 4.38 -13.65 -12.12
N LEU A 196 3.14 -13.32 -11.74
CA LEU A 196 2.50 -13.94 -10.56
C LEU A 196 2.61 -15.46 -10.52
N PHE A 197 2.46 -16.13 -11.66
CA PHE A 197 2.46 -17.59 -11.75
C PHE A 197 3.64 -18.18 -12.56
N ASP A 198 4.66 -17.38 -12.86
CA ASP A 198 5.82 -17.84 -13.63
C ASP A 198 6.73 -18.77 -12.83
N PHE A 199 6.69 -18.66 -11.50
CA PHE A 199 7.50 -19.46 -10.59
C PHE A 199 6.66 -20.06 -9.47
N PRO A 200 7.11 -21.15 -8.83
CA PRO A 200 6.43 -21.71 -7.67
C PRO A 200 6.29 -20.70 -6.54
N ILE A 201 5.06 -20.36 -6.19
CA ILE A 201 4.75 -19.48 -5.05
C ILE A 201 5.06 -20.24 -3.76
N THR A 202 5.74 -19.59 -2.82
CA THR A 202 6.15 -20.15 -1.54
C THR A 202 5.53 -19.43 -0.33
N GLY A 203 4.81 -18.34 -0.57
CA GLY A 203 4.07 -17.62 0.46
C GLY A 203 3.24 -16.50 -0.14
N HIS A 204 2.13 -16.18 0.56
CA HIS A 204 1.22 -15.10 0.23
C HIS A 204 0.83 -14.42 1.55
N TYR A 205 1.11 -13.13 1.66
CA TYR A 205 0.98 -12.39 2.92
C TYR A 205 0.32 -11.05 2.70
N ARG A 206 -0.37 -10.58 3.76
CA ARG A 206 -0.84 -9.20 3.88
C ARG A 206 -0.34 -8.63 5.19
N PHE A 207 0.47 -7.58 5.12
CA PHE A 207 1.02 -6.91 6.29
C PHE A 207 0.77 -5.41 6.20
N PHE A 208 -0.16 -4.93 7.02
CA PHE A 208 -0.50 -3.51 7.15
C PHE A 208 -0.23 -3.12 8.61
N PRO A 209 0.95 -2.57 8.90
CA PRO A 209 1.31 -2.13 10.26
C PRO A 209 0.32 -1.06 10.74
N LYS A 210 0.03 -1.12 12.05
CA LYS A 210 -0.79 -0.09 12.73
C LYS A 210 0.03 1.13 13.02
#